data_3fa7f3714533462ff18c9666e1f4b1c8
#
_entry.id   3fa7f3714533462ff18c9666e1f4b1c8
#
_cell.length_a   1.000
_cell.length_b   1.000
_cell.length_c   1.000
_cell.angle_alpha   90.00
_cell.angle_beta   90.00
_cell.angle_gamma   90.00
#
_symmetry.space_group_name_H-M   'P 1'
#
loop_
_entity.id
_entity.type
_entity.pdbx_description
1 polymer ?
#
loop_
_entity_poly.entity_id
_entity_poly.type
_entity_poly.pdbx_seq_one_letter_code
_entity_poly.pdbx_strand_id
1 'polypeptide(L)'
;NVIVGEDAVVGNSTEVKNSILFNDAQVPHFNYVGDSILGYKAHFGAGVITSNVKSDKKNISVRMEDGSIIPTNLRKFGALVGDFVEVGCNTVLNPGTIIGRNTNIYPLSCVRGYVKENSIYKRLGEVVDKL
;
A
#
# COMPACT_ATOMS: atom_id res chain seq x y z
N ASN A 1 -13.56 -4.26 -10.85
CA ASN A 1 -14.15 -4.94 -9.68
C ASN A 1 -13.55 -4.38 -8.40
N VAL A 2 -14.41 -3.89 -7.50
CA VAL A 2 -13.97 -3.29 -6.23
C VAL A 2 -14.94 -3.72 -5.13
N ILE A 3 -14.38 -4.07 -3.97
CA ILE A 3 -15.17 -4.28 -2.75
C ILE A 3 -14.77 -3.18 -1.77
N VAL A 4 -15.76 -2.45 -1.27
CA VAL A 4 -15.56 -1.36 -0.31
C VAL A 4 -16.32 -1.71 0.96
N GLY A 5 -15.60 -1.77 2.08
CA GLY A 5 -16.16 -2.11 3.38
C GLY A 5 -17.01 -1.00 3.98
N GLU A 6 -17.59 -1.30 5.13
CA GLU A 6 -18.42 -0.33 5.86
C GLU A 6 -17.58 0.88 6.30
N ASP A 7 -18.17 2.06 6.20
CA ASP A 7 -17.58 3.33 6.60
C ASP A 7 -16.22 3.65 5.95
N ALA A 8 -15.85 2.91 4.90
CA ALA A 8 -14.67 3.26 4.12
C ALA A 8 -14.94 4.50 3.29
N VAL A 9 -13.90 5.30 3.05
CA VAL A 9 -14.00 6.55 2.30
C VAL A 9 -13.19 6.45 1.02
N VAL A 10 -13.87 6.61 -0.11
CA VAL A 10 -13.26 6.83 -1.42
C VAL A 10 -13.60 8.25 -1.81
N GLY A 11 -12.62 9.13 -1.74
CA GLY A 11 -12.87 10.57 -1.84
C GLY A 11 -12.66 11.12 -3.24
N ASN A 12 -12.61 12.45 -3.27
CA ASN A 12 -12.57 13.20 -4.52
C ASN A 12 -11.32 12.88 -5.33
N SER A 13 -11.51 12.65 -6.63
CA SER A 13 -10.44 12.40 -7.60
C SER A 13 -9.62 11.14 -7.28
N THR A 14 -10.22 10.21 -6.58
CA THR A 14 -9.62 8.91 -6.30
C THR A 14 -10.14 7.88 -7.28
N GLU A 15 -9.22 7.10 -7.85
CA GLU A 15 -9.57 5.94 -8.65
C GLU A 15 -9.25 4.68 -7.87
N VAL A 16 -10.22 3.77 -7.77
CA VAL A 16 -10.03 2.43 -7.19
C VAL A 16 -10.38 1.40 -8.24
N LYS A 17 -9.49 0.46 -8.47
CA LYS A 17 -9.65 -0.55 -9.51
C LYS A 17 -9.15 -1.90 -9.03
N ASN A 18 -9.99 -2.93 -9.18
CA ASN A 18 -9.62 -4.32 -8.88
C ASN A 18 -8.99 -4.47 -7.49
N SER A 19 -9.64 -3.93 -6.47
CA SER A 19 -9.10 -3.80 -5.11
C SER A 19 -10.15 -4.07 -4.05
N ILE A 20 -9.68 -4.36 -2.84
CA ILE A 20 -10.52 -4.54 -1.66
C ILE A 20 -10.09 -3.51 -0.61
N LEU A 21 -11.05 -2.71 -0.15
CA LEU A 21 -10.89 -1.81 0.98
C LEU A 21 -11.70 -2.36 2.15
N PHE A 22 -11.03 -2.70 3.23
CA PHE A 22 -11.72 -3.16 4.43
C PHE A 22 -12.42 -2.00 5.14
N ASN A 23 -13.16 -2.32 6.21
CA ASN A 23 -13.95 -1.31 6.92
C ASN A 23 -13.08 -0.15 7.40
N ASP A 24 -13.64 1.05 7.38
CA ASP A 24 -12.99 2.28 7.80
C ASP A 24 -11.70 2.65 7.05
N ALA A 25 -11.33 1.94 5.99
CA ALA A 25 -10.20 2.34 5.16
C ALA A 25 -10.50 3.65 4.44
N GLN A 26 -9.49 4.51 4.29
CA GLN A 26 -9.68 5.83 3.70
C GLN A 26 -8.66 6.12 2.61
N VAL A 27 -9.18 6.45 1.43
CA VAL A 27 -8.41 6.95 0.29
C VAL A 27 -9.08 8.23 -0.22
N PRO A 28 -8.97 9.32 0.56
CA PRO A 28 -9.88 10.46 0.43
C PRO A 28 -9.51 11.48 -0.63
N HIS A 29 -8.26 11.53 -1.13
CA HIS A 29 -7.81 12.65 -1.97
C HIS A 29 -6.78 12.24 -3.01
N PHE A 30 -7.16 12.31 -4.29
CA PHE A 30 -6.21 12.13 -5.41
C PHE A 30 -5.40 10.84 -5.31
N ASN A 31 -6.02 9.76 -4.87
CA ASN A 31 -5.34 8.49 -4.72
C ASN A 31 -5.55 7.62 -5.96
N TYR A 32 -4.59 6.75 -6.24
CA TYR A 32 -4.81 5.62 -7.14
C TYR A 32 -4.59 4.32 -6.36
N VAL A 33 -5.60 3.47 -6.33
CA VAL A 33 -5.56 2.17 -5.68
C VAL A 33 -5.91 1.11 -6.72
N GLY A 34 -4.89 0.40 -7.17
CA GLY A 34 -5.07 -0.64 -8.19
C GLY A 34 -4.49 -1.98 -7.74
N ASP A 35 -5.25 -3.06 -7.97
CA ASP A 35 -4.82 -4.43 -7.69
C ASP A 35 -4.25 -4.58 -6.26
N SER A 36 -4.95 -4.01 -5.28
CA SER A 36 -4.44 -3.84 -3.91
C SER A 36 -5.47 -4.27 -2.87
N ILE A 37 -4.99 -4.52 -1.66
CA ILE A 37 -5.83 -4.75 -0.49
C ILE A 37 -5.40 -3.78 0.60
N LEU A 38 -6.36 -2.99 1.10
CA LEU A 38 -6.16 -2.08 2.21
C LEU A 38 -6.91 -2.61 3.44
N GLY A 39 -6.18 -2.80 4.53
CA GLY A 39 -6.71 -3.33 5.77
C GLY A 39 -7.62 -2.36 6.53
N TYR A 40 -8.13 -2.83 7.64
CA TYR A 40 -9.01 -2.08 8.52
C TYR A 40 -8.35 -0.78 8.98
N LYS A 41 -9.05 0.33 8.81
CA LYS A 41 -8.55 1.67 9.17
C LYS A 41 -7.21 2.05 8.53
N ALA A 42 -6.83 1.42 7.43
CA ALA A 42 -5.70 1.91 6.65
C ALA A 42 -6.05 3.27 6.04
N HIS A 43 -5.11 4.19 6.10
CA HIS A 43 -5.34 5.55 5.62
C HIS A 43 -4.25 6.01 4.67
N PHE A 44 -4.64 6.49 3.51
CA PHE A 44 -3.76 7.10 2.52
C PHE A 44 -3.89 8.61 2.57
N GLY A 45 -2.79 9.30 2.78
CA GLY A 45 -2.73 10.74 2.59
C GLY A 45 -2.95 11.12 1.13
N ALA A 46 -3.15 12.40 0.87
CA ALA A 46 -3.39 12.88 -0.49
C ALA A 46 -2.26 12.49 -1.43
N GLY A 47 -2.61 12.05 -2.63
CA GLY A 47 -1.65 11.72 -3.66
C GLY A 47 -0.92 10.39 -3.51
N VAL A 48 -1.27 9.57 -2.52
CA VAL A 48 -0.67 8.23 -2.39
C VAL A 48 -1.13 7.35 -3.55
N ILE A 49 -0.19 6.63 -4.12
CA ILE A 49 -0.41 5.79 -5.30
C ILE A 49 0.10 4.38 -5.04
N THR A 50 -0.71 3.38 -5.38
CA THR A 50 -0.23 2.01 -5.51
C THR A 50 0.17 1.78 -6.97
N SER A 51 1.48 1.81 -7.25
CA SER A 51 1.96 1.43 -8.57
C SER A 51 1.77 -0.07 -8.75
N ASN A 52 1.10 -0.48 -9.81
CA ASN A 52 0.69 -1.88 -9.97
C ASN A 52 1.29 -2.58 -11.18
N VAL A 53 2.14 -1.89 -11.94
CA VAL A 53 2.86 -2.46 -13.10
C VAL A 53 4.32 -2.09 -13.02
N LYS A 54 5.20 -3.06 -13.19
CA LYS A 54 6.64 -2.80 -13.27
C LYS A 54 7.01 -2.15 -14.61
N SER A 55 8.05 -1.34 -14.59
CA SER A 55 8.52 -0.67 -15.81
C SER A 55 8.96 -1.65 -16.90
N ASP A 56 9.49 -2.81 -16.52
CA ASP A 56 9.91 -3.86 -17.47
C ASP A 56 8.75 -4.75 -17.94
N LYS A 57 7.52 -4.50 -17.44
CA LYS A 57 6.30 -5.24 -17.77
C LYS A 57 6.32 -6.73 -17.40
N LYS A 58 7.30 -7.17 -16.61
CA LYS A 58 7.38 -8.56 -16.15
C LYS A 58 6.41 -8.82 -15.01
N ASN A 59 6.20 -10.11 -14.71
CA ASN A 59 5.39 -10.52 -13.57
C ASN A 59 6.01 -10.04 -12.26
N ILE A 60 5.13 -9.77 -11.31
CA ILE A 60 5.50 -9.22 -10.01
C ILE A 60 5.70 -10.37 -9.03
N SER A 61 6.75 -10.26 -8.22
CA SER A 61 6.98 -11.13 -7.06
C SER A 61 6.87 -10.31 -5.79
N VAL A 62 6.44 -10.93 -4.70
CA VAL A 62 6.40 -10.30 -3.39
C VAL A 62 7.52 -10.83 -2.51
N ARG A 63 8.09 -9.97 -1.70
CA ARG A 63 9.10 -10.32 -0.71
C ARG A 63 8.42 -10.44 0.65
N MET A 64 8.66 -11.57 1.32
CA MET A 64 8.13 -11.81 2.65
C MET A 64 9.10 -11.32 3.73
N GLU A 65 8.63 -11.31 4.98
CA GLU A 65 9.43 -10.82 6.12
C GLU A 65 10.76 -11.55 6.27
N ASP A 66 10.77 -12.84 6.05
CA ASP A 66 11.99 -13.66 6.14
C ASP A 66 12.94 -13.51 4.94
N GLY A 67 12.60 -12.64 3.99
CA GLY A 67 13.35 -12.41 2.76
C GLY A 67 13.02 -13.37 1.62
N SER A 68 12.17 -14.37 1.86
CA SER A 68 11.71 -15.25 0.79
C SER A 68 10.90 -14.49 -0.24
N ILE A 69 10.90 -14.98 -1.48
CA ILE A 69 10.23 -14.35 -2.60
C ILE A 69 9.17 -15.29 -3.14
N ILE A 70 7.94 -14.77 -3.26
CA ILE A 70 6.82 -15.52 -3.80
C ILE A 70 6.43 -14.91 -5.14
N PRO A 71 6.53 -15.66 -6.25
CA PRO A 71 6.05 -15.18 -7.55
C PRO A 71 4.53 -15.15 -7.54
N THR A 72 3.95 -14.02 -7.94
CA THR A 72 2.49 -13.90 -8.03
C THR A 72 1.94 -14.45 -9.34
N ASN A 73 2.78 -14.58 -10.35
CA ASN A 73 2.40 -14.91 -11.73
C ASN A 73 1.46 -13.89 -12.36
N LEU A 74 1.44 -12.67 -11.81
CA LEU A 74 0.59 -11.58 -12.26
C LEU A 74 1.45 -10.41 -12.76
N ARG A 75 1.03 -9.82 -13.87
CA ARG A 75 1.65 -8.59 -14.38
C ARG A 75 1.18 -7.35 -13.64
N LYS A 76 0.02 -7.42 -13.01
CA LYS A 76 -0.55 -6.33 -12.22
C LYS A 76 -0.73 -6.79 -10.79
N PHE A 77 -0.10 -6.08 -9.88
CA PHE A 77 -0.19 -6.33 -8.44
C PHE A 77 0.27 -5.06 -7.74
N GLY A 78 -0.60 -4.47 -6.95
CA GLY A 78 -0.29 -3.23 -6.23
C GLY A 78 0.38 -3.49 -4.89
N ALA A 79 -0.33 -3.17 -3.81
CA ALA A 79 0.18 -3.30 -2.45
C ALA A 79 -0.79 -4.04 -1.55
N LEU A 80 -0.24 -4.71 -0.54
CA LEU A 80 -0.98 -5.26 0.58
C LEU A 80 -0.68 -4.39 1.80
N VAL A 81 -1.67 -3.67 2.28
CA VAL A 81 -1.52 -2.69 3.35
C VAL A 81 -2.27 -3.19 4.58
N GLY A 82 -1.54 -3.36 5.67
CA GLY A 82 -2.08 -3.89 6.92
C GLY A 82 -3.02 -2.93 7.63
N ASP A 83 -3.66 -3.43 8.68
CA ASP A 83 -4.58 -2.64 9.50
C ASP A 83 -3.86 -1.48 10.19
N PHE A 84 -4.53 -0.35 10.37
CA PHE A 84 -4.02 0.84 11.05
C PHE A 84 -2.75 1.42 10.45
N VAL A 85 -2.49 1.19 9.17
CA VAL A 85 -1.34 1.78 8.48
C VAL A 85 -1.69 3.20 8.05
N GLU A 86 -0.76 4.13 8.30
CA GLU A 86 -0.85 5.51 7.84
C GLU A 86 0.20 5.77 6.78
N VAL A 87 -0.22 6.13 5.58
CA VAL A 87 0.71 6.44 4.49
C VAL A 87 0.67 7.94 4.20
N GLY A 88 1.81 8.58 4.36
CA GLY A 88 1.94 10.03 4.17
C GLY A 88 1.76 10.46 2.71
N CYS A 89 1.41 11.72 2.54
CA CYS A 89 1.05 12.30 1.25
C CYS A 89 2.13 12.08 0.18
N ASN A 90 1.69 11.89 -1.07
CA ASN A 90 2.54 11.76 -2.25
C ASN A 90 3.55 10.60 -2.17
N THR A 91 3.22 9.57 -1.44
CA THR A 91 4.00 8.34 -1.38
C THR A 91 3.63 7.42 -2.52
N VAL A 92 4.61 6.75 -3.10
CA VAL A 92 4.41 5.70 -4.09
C VAL A 92 4.73 4.35 -3.45
N LEU A 93 3.74 3.45 -3.47
CA LEU A 93 3.94 2.06 -3.08
C LEU A 93 4.22 1.26 -4.36
N ASN A 94 5.45 0.77 -4.50
CA ASN A 94 5.85 0.03 -5.70
C ASN A 94 5.18 -1.34 -5.79
N PRO A 95 5.08 -1.92 -6.98
CA PRO A 95 4.38 -3.20 -7.15
C PRO A 95 4.92 -4.30 -6.23
N GLY A 96 4.02 -4.96 -5.54
CA GLY A 96 4.37 -6.02 -4.60
C GLY A 96 4.73 -5.56 -3.20
N THR A 97 4.58 -4.28 -2.89
CA THR A 97 4.81 -3.75 -1.54
C THR A 97 3.85 -4.39 -0.52
N ILE A 98 4.40 -4.83 0.59
CA ILE A 98 3.62 -5.31 1.74
C ILE A 98 3.98 -4.44 2.94
N ILE A 99 2.98 -3.87 3.59
CA ILE A 99 3.18 -3.03 4.77
C ILE A 99 2.48 -3.69 5.95
N GLY A 100 3.25 -4.05 6.97
CA GLY A 100 2.73 -4.64 8.20
C GLY A 100 1.84 -3.65 8.96
N ARG A 101 0.92 -4.19 9.75
CA ARG A 101 -0.06 -3.37 10.48
C ARG A 101 0.60 -2.34 11.39
N ASN A 102 -0.16 -1.28 11.69
CA ASN A 102 0.23 -0.23 12.64
C ASN A 102 1.57 0.43 12.30
N THR A 103 1.82 0.63 11.01
CA THR A 103 3.05 1.22 10.47
C THR A 103 2.74 2.59 9.90
N ASN A 104 3.64 3.53 10.10
CA ASN A 104 3.57 4.86 9.52
C ASN A 104 4.61 4.99 8.42
N ILE A 105 4.18 5.46 7.25
CA ILE A 105 5.06 5.77 6.12
C ILE A 105 5.13 7.29 6.01
N TYR A 106 6.33 7.85 6.05
CA TYR A 106 6.50 9.31 5.93
C TYR A 106 6.12 9.79 4.53
N PRO A 107 5.68 11.05 4.42
CA PRO A 107 5.35 11.64 3.11
C PRO A 107 6.52 11.59 2.13
N LEU A 108 6.20 11.62 0.84
CA LEU A 108 7.17 11.63 -0.25
C LEU A 108 8.08 10.40 -0.27
N SER A 109 7.59 9.28 0.21
CA SER A 109 8.36 8.05 0.24
C SER A 109 8.19 7.24 -1.04
N CYS A 110 9.24 6.52 -1.40
CA CYS A 110 9.22 5.48 -2.41
C CYS A 110 9.39 4.15 -1.69
N VAL A 111 8.29 3.42 -1.52
CA VAL A 111 8.27 2.19 -0.71
C VAL A 111 8.37 0.97 -1.60
N ARG A 112 9.20 0.01 -1.21
CA ARG A 112 9.42 -1.21 -1.98
C ARG A 112 9.65 -2.39 -1.03
N GLY A 113 9.09 -3.53 -1.37
CA GLY A 113 9.29 -4.77 -0.64
C GLY A 113 8.44 -4.86 0.63
N TYR A 114 8.96 -5.52 1.64
CA TYR A 114 8.27 -5.75 2.90
C TYR A 114 8.66 -4.72 3.95
N VAL A 115 7.66 -4.07 4.55
CA VAL A 115 7.86 -3.17 5.69
C VAL A 115 7.23 -3.83 6.91
N LYS A 116 8.04 -4.07 7.94
CA LYS A 116 7.57 -4.79 9.14
C LYS A 116 6.49 -4.02 9.88
N GLU A 117 5.66 -4.74 10.63
CA GLU A 117 4.64 -4.14 11.47
C GLU A 117 5.23 -3.25 12.57
N ASN A 118 4.42 -2.35 13.10
CA ASN A 118 4.78 -1.47 14.21
C ASN A 118 6.04 -0.64 13.95
N SER A 119 6.17 -0.13 12.72
CA SER A 119 7.37 0.58 12.25
C SER A 119 7.05 1.99 11.80
N ILE A 120 8.11 2.78 11.69
CA ILE A 120 8.09 4.06 10.98
C ILE A 120 9.07 3.97 9.82
N TYR A 121 8.55 4.12 8.60
CA TYR A 121 9.34 4.18 7.39
C TYR A 121 9.67 5.65 7.10
N LYS A 122 10.90 6.04 7.36
CA LYS A 122 11.34 7.44 7.19
C LYS A 122 11.80 7.71 5.77
N ARG A 123 12.55 6.77 5.19
CA ARG A 123 13.03 6.80 3.81
C ARG A 123 13.56 5.41 3.49
N LEU A 124 13.89 5.18 2.23
CA LEU A 124 14.46 3.89 1.81
C LEU A 124 15.73 3.60 2.64
N GLY A 125 15.76 2.44 3.25
CA GLY A 125 16.88 2.02 4.10
C GLY A 125 16.84 2.56 5.54
N GLU A 126 15.83 3.36 5.91
CA GLU A 126 15.70 3.88 7.28
C GLU A 126 14.30 3.59 7.82
N VAL A 127 14.17 2.43 8.43
CA VAL A 127 12.94 1.98 9.08
C VAL A 127 13.24 1.74 10.55
N VAL A 128 12.48 2.38 11.43
CA VAL A 128 12.65 2.30 12.87
C VAL A 128 11.39 1.78 13.53
N ASP A 129 11.53 1.30 14.75
CA ASP A 129 10.39 0.83 15.52
C ASP A 129 9.49 2.01 15.90
N LYS A 130 8.21 1.74 15.91
CA LYS A 130 7.21 2.70 16.37
C LYS A 130 7.00 2.48 17.87
N LEU A 131 7.30 3.52 18.63
CA LEU A 131 7.13 3.49 20.09
C LEU A 131 5.68 3.66 20.51
#